data_aa403c731a15716c4e3200d80a36901d
#
_entry.id   aa403c731a15716c4e3200d80a36901d
#
_cell.length_a   1.000
_cell.length_b   1.000
_cell.length_c   1.000
_cell.angle_alpha   90.00
_cell.angle_beta   90.00
_cell.angle_gamma   90.00
#
_symmetry.space_group_name_H-M   'P 1'
#
loop_
_entity.id
_entity.type
_entity.pdbx_description
1 polymer ?
#
loop_
_entity_poly.entity_id
_entity_poly.type
_entity_poly.pdbx_seq_one_letter_code
_entity_poly.pdbx_strand_id
1 'polypeptide(L)'
;MQIPVPGKRRKPTGKLTVLKAAENNLKNINVDFPLGVLTCVTGVSGSGKSSLVNEILYKHLARDLNRARTIPGKHAGIKGIEQLDKVIDIDQSPIGRTPRSNPATYTGVFDQIRDLFASTADAKAKGYKKGRFSFNVKGGRCEACSGDGIIKIEKFP
;
A
#
# COMPACT_ATOMS: atom_id res chain seq x y z
N MET A 1 -5.28 -0.65 28.71
CA MET A 1 -6.60 -0.33 28.10
C MET A 1 -7.08 -1.57 27.41
N GLN A 2 -8.24 -2.12 27.77
CA GLN A 2 -8.79 -3.34 27.17
C GLN A 2 -9.90 -2.94 26.22
N ILE A 3 -9.84 -3.40 24.96
CA ILE A 3 -10.88 -3.15 23.97
C ILE A 3 -12.02 -4.15 24.24
N PRO A 4 -13.25 -3.70 24.54
CA PRO A 4 -14.36 -4.61 24.86
C PRO A 4 -14.79 -5.39 23.61
N VAL A 5 -15.10 -6.66 23.77
CA VAL A 5 -15.66 -7.47 22.70
C VAL A 5 -17.16 -7.13 22.55
N PRO A 6 -17.62 -6.72 21.35
CA PRO A 6 -19.01 -6.34 21.15
C PRO A 6 -19.94 -7.54 21.32
N GLY A 7 -21.01 -7.36 22.11
CA GLY A 7 -22.05 -8.42 22.34
C GLY A 7 -22.92 -8.70 21.11
N LYS A 8 -23.09 -7.71 20.21
CA LYS A 8 -23.81 -7.88 18.94
C LYS A 8 -22.87 -7.61 17.77
N ARG A 9 -22.88 -8.49 16.78
CA ARG A 9 -22.08 -8.36 15.54
C ARG A 9 -22.98 -7.94 14.38
N ARG A 10 -22.41 -7.18 13.42
CA ARG A 10 -23.14 -6.82 12.20
C ARG A 10 -23.50 -8.07 11.40
N LYS A 11 -24.66 -8.02 10.76
CA LYS A 11 -25.05 -9.00 9.74
C LYS A 11 -24.55 -8.54 8.38
N PRO A 12 -24.15 -9.45 7.48
CA PRO A 12 -23.82 -9.10 6.11
C PRO A 12 -25.00 -8.43 5.41
N THR A 13 -24.70 -7.42 4.58
CA THR A 13 -25.69 -6.71 3.75
C THR A 13 -25.81 -7.27 2.34
N GLY A 14 -24.84 -8.07 1.92
CA GLY A 14 -24.75 -8.69 0.60
C GLY A 14 -23.58 -9.64 0.55
N LYS A 15 -23.23 -10.10 -0.65
CA LYS A 15 -22.06 -10.94 -0.87
C LYS A 15 -21.48 -10.78 -2.26
N LEU A 16 -20.15 -10.96 -2.37
CA LEU A 16 -19.46 -11.25 -3.61
C LEU A 16 -19.26 -12.76 -3.71
N THR A 17 -19.41 -13.31 -4.91
CA THR A 17 -19.12 -14.74 -5.16
C THR A 17 -18.08 -14.84 -6.26
N VAL A 18 -16.88 -15.32 -5.94
CA VAL A 18 -15.88 -15.73 -6.92
C VAL A 18 -16.26 -17.10 -7.44
N LEU A 19 -16.40 -17.24 -8.77
CA LEU A 19 -16.81 -18.47 -9.41
C LEU A 19 -15.63 -19.20 -10.03
N LYS A 20 -15.53 -20.50 -9.76
CA LYS A 20 -14.56 -21.41 -10.37
C LYS A 20 -13.13 -20.88 -10.29
N ALA A 21 -12.70 -20.42 -9.11
CA ALA A 21 -11.33 -20.00 -8.89
C ALA A 21 -10.37 -21.16 -9.14
N ALA A 22 -9.44 -21.01 -10.10
CA ALA A 22 -8.55 -22.07 -10.57
C ALA A 22 -7.11 -21.58 -10.77
N GLU A 23 -6.71 -20.46 -10.17
CA GLU A 23 -5.35 -19.95 -10.25
C GLU A 23 -4.42 -20.70 -9.29
N ASN A 24 -3.20 -21.01 -9.76
CA ASN A 24 -2.18 -21.76 -9.04
C ASN A 24 -2.73 -23.09 -8.49
N ASN A 25 -2.79 -23.24 -7.16
CA ASN A 25 -3.25 -24.45 -6.48
C ASN A 25 -4.75 -24.50 -6.20
N LEU A 26 -5.54 -23.51 -6.65
CA LEU A 26 -6.98 -23.50 -6.46
C LEU A 26 -7.67 -24.52 -7.38
N LYS A 27 -8.56 -25.32 -6.81
CA LYS A 27 -9.19 -26.46 -7.47
C LYS A 27 -10.59 -26.14 -7.98
N ASN A 28 -10.74 -25.06 -8.77
CA ASN A 28 -12.00 -24.69 -9.39
C ASN A 28 -13.13 -24.44 -8.37
N ILE A 29 -12.80 -23.75 -7.27
CA ILE A 29 -13.70 -23.53 -6.13
C ILE A 29 -14.56 -22.28 -6.31
N ASN A 30 -15.76 -22.30 -5.70
CA ASN A 30 -16.58 -21.10 -5.53
C ASN A 30 -16.42 -20.58 -4.10
N VAL A 31 -16.23 -19.26 -3.94
CA VAL A 31 -16.01 -18.65 -2.63
C VAL A 31 -16.88 -17.40 -2.48
N ASP A 32 -17.65 -17.34 -1.40
CA ASP A 32 -18.46 -16.19 -1.03
C ASP A 32 -17.70 -15.28 -0.07
N PHE A 33 -17.70 -13.99 -0.35
CA PHE A 33 -17.19 -12.93 0.52
C PHE A 33 -18.37 -12.07 0.99
N PRO A 34 -18.74 -12.12 2.29
CA PRO A 34 -19.83 -11.33 2.82
C PRO A 34 -19.49 -9.83 2.81
N LEU A 35 -20.45 -8.98 2.46
CA LEU A 35 -20.31 -7.52 2.40
C LEU A 35 -20.85 -6.85 3.68
N GLY A 36 -20.32 -5.65 3.97
CA GLY A 36 -20.72 -4.85 5.14
C GLY A 36 -20.13 -5.34 6.47
N VAL A 37 -19.24 -6.33 6.43
CA VAL A 37 -18.60 -6.94 7.60
C VAL A 37 -17.09 -7.11 7.39
N LEU A 38 -16.35 -7.29 8.49
CA LEU A 38 -14.93 -7.69 8.41
C LEU A 38 -14.84 -9.17 8.05
N THR A 39 -14.15 -9.48 6.98
CA THR A 39 -13.88 -10.86 6.53
C THR A 39 -12.40 -11.16 6.64
N CYS A 40 -12.03 -12.22 7.35
CA CYS A 40 -10.66 -12.69 7.48
C CYS A 40 -10.46 -13.97 6.66
N VAL A 41 -9.45 -13.97 5.78
CA VAL A 41 -9.03 -15.17 5.04
C VAL A 41 -7.79 -15.75 5.71
N THR A 42 -7.94 -16.92 6.33
CA THR A 42 -6.90 -17.59 7.12
C THR A 42 -6.53 -18.95 6.53
N GLY A 43 -5.42 -19.51 6.98
CA GLY A 43 -4.94 -20.81 6.55
C GLY A 43 -3.42 -20.91 6.55
N VAL A 44 -2.89 -22.11 6.40
CA VAL A 44 -1.44 -22.36 6.34
C VAL A 44 -0.78 -21.69 5.12
N SER A 45 0.55 -21.52 5.18
CA SER A 45 1.30 -21.03 4.02
C SER A 45 1.10 -21.94 2.81
N GLY A 46 0.98 -21.37 1.62
CA GLY A 46 0.74 -22.14 0.40
C GLY A 46 -0.69 -22.63 0.18
N SER A 47 -1.65 -22.36 1.08
CA SER A 47 -3.05 -22.81 0.92
C SER A 47 -3.85 -22.12 -0.18
N GLY A 48 -3.28 -21.13 -0.88
CA GLY A 48 -3.96 -20.42 -1.98
C GLY A 48 -4.63 -19.10 -1.60
N LYS A 49 -4.45 -18.59 -0.36
CA LYS A 49 -5.05 -17.32 0.09
C LYS A 49 -4.71 -16.16 -0.83
N SER A 50 -3.43 -15.97 -1.11
CA SER A 50 -2.96 -14.88 -2.00
C SER A 50 -3.43 -15.08 -3.44
N SER A 51 -3.50 -16.31 -3.92
CA SER A 51 -4.05 -16.62 -5.24
C SER A 51 -5.52 -16.25 -5.34
N LEU A 52 -6.31 -16.52 -4.30
CA LEU A 52 -7.73 -16.18 -4.25
C LEU A 52 -7.95 -14.67 -4.07
N VAL A 53 -7.28 -14.05 -3.08
CA VAL A 53 -7.55 -12.65 -2.68
C VAL A 53 -6.83 -11.68 -3.61
N ASN A 54 -5.51 -11.83 -3.80
CA ASN A 54 -4.72 -10.84 -4.53
C ASN A 54 -4.80 -11.10 -6.06
N GLU A 55 -4.57 -12.36 -6.49
CA GLU A 55 -4.48 -12.64 -7.92
C GLU A 55 -5.85 -12.67 -8.60
N ILE A 56 -6.90 -13.14 -7.95
CA ILE A 56 -8.24 -13.22 -8.53
C ILE A 56 -9.10 -12.05 -8.08
N LEU A 57 -9.49 -12.01 -6.79
CA LEU A 57 -10.49 -11.06 -6.28
C LEU A 57 -10.06 -9.61 -6.48
N TYR A 58 -8.91 -9.23 -5.93
CA TYR A 58 -8.42 -7.85 -6.03
C TYR A 58 -8.19 -7.41 -7.47
N LYS A 59 -7.45 -8.19 -8.27
CA LYS A 59 -7.17 -7.82 -9.67
C LYS A 59 -8.43 -7.70 -10.52
N HIS A 60 -9.43 -8.55 -10.31
CA HIS A 60 -10.70 -8.46 -11.01
C HIS A 60 -11.45 -7.18 -10.62
N LEU A 61 -11.62 -6.92 -9.32
CA LEU A 61 -12.28 -5.71 -8.83
C LEU A 61 -11.54 -4.43 -9.23
N ALA A 62 -10.21 -4.42 -9.17
CA ALA A 62 -9.41 -3.28 -9.59
C ALA A 62 -9.57 -2.96 -11.07
N ARG A 63 -9.66 -3.99 -11.92
CA ARG A 63 -9.93 -3.83 -13.35
C ARG A 63 -11.31 -3.24 -13.59
N ASP A 64 -12.34 -3.80 -12.97
CA ASP A 64 -13.73 -3.48 -13.29
C ASP A 64 -14.21 -2.18 -12.59
N LEU A 65 -13.78 -1.92 -11.35
CA LEU A 65 -14.19 -0.74 -10.58
C LEU A 65 -13.22 0.45 -10.73
N ASN A 66 -11.91 0.18 -10.65
CA ASN A 66 -10.89 1.23 -10.66
C ASN A 66 -10.25 1.44 -12.05
N ARG A 67 -10.67 0.70 -13.10
CA ARG A 67 -10.11 0.73 -14.46
C ARG A 67 -8.59 0.45 -14.49
N ALA A 68 -8.09 -0.35 -13.55
CA ALA A 68 -6.70 -0.72 -13.49
C ALA A 68 -6.33 -1.69 -14.62
N ARG A 69 -5.14 -1.56 -15.18
CA ARG A 69 -4.61 -2.48 -16.21
C ARG A 69 -4.02 -3.73 -15.56
N THR A 70 -4.87 -4.52 -14.90
CA THR A 70 -4.49 -5.78 -14.25
C THR A 70 -5.14 -6.96 -14.95
N ILE A 71 -4.44 -8.09 -14.96
CA ILE A 71 -4.96 -9.36 -15.51
C ILE A 71 -5.29 -10.25 -14.30
N PRO A 72 -6.57 -10.53 -14.04
CA PRO A 72 -6.97 -11.45 -12.97
C PRO A 72 -6.52 -12.88 -13.27
N GLY A 73 -6.23 -13.64 -12.21
CA GLY A 73 -5.95 -15.06 -12.31
C GLY A 73 -7.16 -15.88 -12.83
N LYS A 74 -6.95 -17.15 -13.14
CA LYS A 74 -7.97 -18.02 -13.73
C LYS A 74 -9.18 -18.20 -12.84
N HIS A 75 -10.35 -17.79 -13.33
CA HIS A 75 -11.67 -17.98 -12.70
C HIS A 75 -12.77 -17.76 -13.76
N ALA A 76 -14.02 -18.13 -13.44
CA ALA A 76 -15.15 -17.94 -14.38
C ALA A 76 -15.75 -16.54 -14.32
N GLY A 77 -15.61 -15.82 -13.18
CA GLY A 77 -16.15 -14.49 -12.98
C GLY A 77 -16.43 -14.19 -11.51
N ILE A 78 -16.90 -12.98 -11.22
CA ILE A 78 -17.33 -12.57 -9.89
C ILE A 78 -18.76 -12.04 -9.98
N LYS A 79 -19.64 -12.51 -9.08
CA LYS A 79 -21.02 -12.00 -8.94
C LYS A 79 -21.10 -11.02 -7.78
N GLY A 80 -21.98 -10.02 -7.88
CA GLY A 80 -22.26 -9.06 -6.82
C GLY A 80 -21.36 -7.81 -6.87
N ILE A 81 -20.59 -7.60 -7.93
CA ILE A 81 -19.69 -6.43 -8.10
C ILE A 81 -20.48 -5.13 -8.11
N GLU A 82 -21.70 -5.14 -8.58
CA GLU A 82 -22.62 -3.99 -8.63
C GLU A 82 -22.95 -3.40 -7.25
N GLN A 83 -22.63 -4.11 -6.18
CA GLN A 83 -22.79 -3.67 -4.79
C GLN A 83 -21.57 -2.86 -4.29
N LEU A 84 -20.54 -2.65 -5.12
CA LEU A 84 -19.31 -1.98 -4.74
C LEU A 84 -19.04 -0.78 -5.65
N ASP A 85 -18.53 0.30 -5.06
CA ASP A 85 -18.13 1.50 -5.80
C ASP A 85 -16.66 1.46 -6.23
N LYS A 86 -15.78 0.94 -5.38
CA LYS A 86 -14.33 0.88 -5.61
C LYS A 86 -13.68 -0.21 -4.76
N VAL A 87 -12.44 -0.57 -5.12
CA VAL A 87 -11.57 -1.40 -4.30
C VAL A 87 -10.32 -0.61 -3.90
N ILE A 88 -9.89 -0.77 -2.66
CA ILE A 88 -8.66 -0.19 -2.12
C ILE A 88 -7.79 -1.35 -1.64
N ASP A 89 -6.55 -1.39 -2.13
CA ASP A 89 -5.53 -2.31 -1.67
C ASP A 89 -4.64 -1.63 -0.64
N ILE A 90 -4.45 -2.27 0.50
CA ILE A 90 -3.54 -1.83 1.55
C ILE A 90 -2.57 -2.97 1.80
N ASP A 91 -1.36 -2.84 1.29
CA ASP A 91 -0.32 -3.83 1.46
C ASP A 91 0.68 -3.43 2.56
N GLN A 92 1.59 -4.33 2.87
CA GLN A 92 2.67 -4.11 3.83
C GLN A 92 3.99 -3.72 3.14
N SER A 93 3.94 -3.29 1.88
CA SER A 93 5.12 -2.84 1.16
C SER A 93 5.75 -1.64 1.88
N PRO A 94 7.09 -1.55 1.94
CA PRO A 94 7.75 -0.39 2.51
C PRO A 94 7.31 0.89 1.81
N ILE A 95 7.01 1.93 2.58
CA ILE A 95 6.70 3.26 2.04
C ILE A 95 7.95 3.78 1.33
N GLY A 96 7.83 3.92 0.01
CA GLY A 96 8.91 4.40 -0.85
C GLY A 96 9.94 3.33 -1.21
N ARG A 97 10.31 3.32 -2.49
CA ARG A 97 11.31 2.39 -3.04
C ARG A 97 12.69 3.02 -3.21
N THR A 98 12.84 4.27 -2.78
CA THR A 98 14.09 5.02 -2.92
C THR A 98 14.58 5.51 -1.56
N PRO A 99 15.89 5.70 -1.37
CA PRO A 99 16.45 6.28 -0.14
C PRO A 99 15.86 7.65 0.22
N ARG A 100 15.26 8.35 -0.75
CA ARG A 100 14.63 9.66 -0.57
C ARG A 100 13.18 9.58 -0.10
N SER A 101 12.58 8.41 -0.20
CA SER A 101 11.20 8.16 0.24
C SER A 101 11.21 7.55 1.62
N ASN A 102 10.82 8.32 2.63
CA ASN A 102 10.72 7.88 4.01
C ASN A 102 9.35 8.26 4.61
N PRO A 103 8.93 7.63 5.69
CA PRO A 103 7.63 7.89 6.31
C PRO A 103 7.38 9.36 6.65
N ALA A 104 8.38 10.09 7.12
CA ALA A 104 8.25 11.50 7.49
C ALA A 104 8.00 12.40 6.27
N THR A 105 8.59 12.07 5.12
CA THR A 105 8.29 12.75 3.85
C THR A 105 6.91 12.41 3.34
N TYR A 106 6.51 11.15 3.41
CA TYR A 106 5.21 10.68 2.95
C TYR A 106 4.04 11.30 3.74
N THR A 107 4.17 11.41 5.06
CA THR A 107 3.17 12.01 5.94
C THR A 107 3.21 13.54 5.98
N GLY A 108 4.18 14.19 5.33
CA GLY A 108 4.36 15.63 5.35
C GLY A 108 5.02 16.18 6.64
N VAL A 109 5.29 15.35 7.63
CA VAL A 109 5.94 15.77 8.91
C VAL A 109 7.32 16.35 8.67
N PHE A 110 8.04 15.89 7.65
CA PHE A 110 9.37 16.39 7.33
C PHE A 110 9.40 17.88 6.95
N ASP A 111 8.30 18.42 6.44
CA ASP A 111 8.17 19.84 6.17
C ASP A 111 8.20 20.67 7.46
N GLN A 112 7.48 20.23 8.49
CA GLN A 112 7.49 20.87 9.80
C GLN A 112 8.87 20.78 10.49
N ILE A 113 9.53 19.64 10.35
CA ILE A 113 10.90 19.44 10.84
C ILE A 113 11.86 20.45 10.19
N ARG A 114 11.79 20.62 8.88
CA ARG A 114 12.63 21.57 8.15
C ARG A 114 12.36 23.03 8.56
N ASP A 115 11.11 23.37 8.80
CA ASP A 115 10.73 24.70 9.30
C ASP A 115 11.28 24.95 10.70
N LEU A 116 11.22 23.94 11.58
CA LEU A 116 11.80 24.02 12.91
C LEU A 116 13.32 24.24 12.86
N PHE A 117 14.04 23.45 12.06
CA PHE A 117 15.48 23.64 11.90
C PHE A 117 15.85 25.02 11.31
N ALA A 118 15.09 25.51 10.33
CA ALA A 118 15.31 26.82 9.75
C ALA A 118 15.03 27.96 10.76
N SER A 119 14.24 27.74 11.78
CA SER A 119 13.90 28.72 12.82
C SER A 119 14.93 28.81 13.94
N THR A 120 15.89 27.89 14.04
CA THR A 120 16.93 27.90 15.07
C THR A 120 17.83 29.13 14.97
N ALA A 121 18.41 29.57 16.10
CA ALA A 121 19.30 30.73 16.16
C ALA A 121 20.50 30.58 15.22
N ASP A 122 21.12 29.37 15.19
CA ASP A 122 22.27 29.08 14.32
C ASP A 122 21.92 29.13 12.84
N ALA A 123 20.76 28.60 12.46
CA ALA A 123 20.31 28.64 11.08
C ALA A 123 20.04 30.07 10.62
N LYS A 124 19.42 30.89 11.47
CA LYS A 124 19.16 32.31 11.19
C LYS A 124 20.46 33.11 11.10
N ALA A 125 21.42 32.90 12.00
CA ALA A 125 22.71 33.56 11.96
C ALA A 125 23.51 33.25 10.68
N LYS A 126 23.35 32.03 10.12
CA LYS A 126 23.97 31.59 8.88
C LYS A 126 23.11 31.85 7.61
N GLY A 127 21.94 32.48 7.75
CA GLY A 127 21.04 32.73 6.63
C GLY A 127 20.43 31.48 5.99
N TYR A 128 20.37 30.35 6.72
CA TYR A 128 19.87 29.10 6.20
C TYR A 128 18.33 29.11 6.15
N LYS A 129 17.81 28.81 4.97
CA LYS A 129 16.36 28.65 4.73
C LYS A 129 15.99 27.16 4.74
N LYS A 130 14.70 26.85 4.74
CA LYS A 130 14.09 25.51 4.71
C LYS A 130 14.77 24.54 3.71
N GLY A 131 15.13 25.03 2.52
CA GLY A 131 15.80 24.22 1.51
C GLY A 131 17.18 23.67 1.94
N ARG A 132 17.88 24.33 2.87
CA ARG A 132 19.18 23.87 3.39
C ARG A 132 19.06 22.55 4.15
N PHE A 133 17.91 22.25 4.70
CA PHE A 133 17.60 21.05 5.46
C PHE A 133 16.89 19.97 4.63
N SER A 134 16.94 20.08 3.30
CA SER A 134 16.33 19.13 2.37
C SER A 134 17.40 18.27 1.69
N PHE A 135 17.24 16.96 1.75
CA PHE A 135 18.09 16.02 1.02
C PHE A 135 17.74 15.92 -0.49
N ASN A 136 16.68 16.59 -0.93
CA ASN A 136 16.24 16.61 -2.33
C ASN A 136 16.70 17.86 -3.10
N VAL A 137 17.08 18.92 -2.41
CA VAL A 137 17.37 20.23 -3.03
C VAL A 137 18.87 20.45 -3.09
N LYS A 138 19.38 20.94 -4.23
CA LYS A 138 20.77 21.35 -4.38
C LYS A 138 21.11 22.43 -3.33
N GLY A 139 22.27 22.30 -2.69
CA GLY A 139 22.69 23.16 -1.58
C GLY A 139 22.15 22.73 -0.20
N GLY A 140 21.16 21.85 -0.13
CA GLY A 140 20.70 21.19 1.10
C GLY A 140 21.21 19.74 1.21
N ARG A 141 21.33 19.05 0.09
CA ARG A 141 21.78 17.66 0.00
C ARG A 141 23.28 17.55 -0.14
N CYS A 142 23.81 16.40 0.17
CA CYS A 142 25.17 16.01 -0.20
C CYS A 142 25.26 15.83 -1.71
N GLU A 143 26.16 16.54 -2.38
CA GLU A 143 26.28 16.45 -3.84
C GLU A 143 26.97 15.15 -4.30
N ALA A 144 27.82 14.52 -3.44
CA ALA A 144 28.48 13.26 -3.78
C ALA A 144 27.48 12.08 -3.89
N CYS A 145 26.51 11.99 -2.97
CA CYS A 145 25.46 10.94 -3.02
C CYS A 145 24.12 11.47 -3.55
N SER A 146 24.06 12.73 -3.95
CA SER A 146 22.82 13.40 -4.41
C SER A 146 21.63 13.30 -3.46
N GLY A 147 21.88 13.09 -2.16
CA GLY A 147 20.87 12.92 -1.13
C GLY A 147 20.46 11.46 -0.86
N ASP A 148 21.07 10.49 -1.52
CA ASP A 148 20.72 9.06 -1.35
C ASP A 148 21.35 8.42 -0.11
N GLY A 149 22.34 9.08 0.53
CA GLY A 149 23.06 8.56 1.69
C GLY A 149 24.09 7.47 1.35
N ILE A 150 24.05 6.96 0.12
CA ILE A 150 24.98 5.93 -0.41
C ILE A 150 25.49 6.36 -1.78
N ILE A 151 26.73 6.00 -2.10
CA ILE A 151 27.31 6.19 -3.43
C ILE A 151 27.25 4.84 -4.15
N LYS A 152 26.53 4.80 -5.27
CA LYS A 152 26.49 3.61 -6.13
C LYS A 152 27.67 3.65 -7.09
N ILE A 153 28.51 2.63 -7.02
CA ILE A 153 29.60 2.42 -7.98
C ILE A 153 29.14 1.35 -8.95
N GLU A 154 28.77 1.75 -10.16
CA GLU A 154 28.49 0.81 -11.24
C GLU A 154 29.82 0.36 -11.84
N LYS A 155 30.15 -0.93 -11.67
CA LYS A 155 31.22 -1.56 -12.44
C LYS A 155 30.63 -1.98 -13.77
N PHE A 156 31.00 -1.30 -14.82
CA PHE A 156 30.77 -1.84 -16.18
C PHE A 156 31.62 -3.08 -16.35
N PRO A 157 31.09 -4.16 -16.94
CA PRO A 157 31.87 -5.37 -17.24
C PRO A 157 32.94 -5.12 -18.28
#